data_478df30cc9d2d93b4adfb0f77a751287
#
_entry.id   478df30cc9d2d93b4adfb0f77a751287
#
_cell.length_a   1.000
_cell.length_b   1.000
_cell.length_c   1.000
_cell.angle_alpha   90.00
_cell.angle_beta   90.00
_cell.angle_gamma   90.00
#
_symmetry.space_group_name_H-M   'P 1'
#
loop_
_entity.id
_entity.type
_entity.pdbx_description
1 polymer ?
#
loop_
_entity_poly.entity_id
_entity_poly.type
_entity_poly.pdbx_seq_one_letter_code
_entity_poly.pdbx_strand_id
1 'polypeptide(L)'
;MRFLLVLAMLCLCPNAWSSTTRDEQSIIAKWTGEKICAMGVDRFYSIPETEMRTLFESETGMLYNDIPIEPTESERLRITSQLTAYIASVCPSELENYRRR
;
A
#
# COMPACT_ATOMS: atom_id res chain seq x y z
N MET A 1 27.71 -23.44 -14.00
CA MET A 1 26.82 -23.91 -13.59
C MET A 1 25.98 -23.21 -12.68
N ARG A 2 25.93 -23.46 -11.49
CA ARG A 2 25.02 -22.84 -10.66
C ARG A 2 25.23 -21.41 -10.61
N PHE A 3 26.29 -20.93 -10.97
CA PHE A 3 26.49 -19.55 -11.01
C PHE A 3 25.54 -18.84 -11.88
N LEU A 4 25.20 -19.44 -12.99
CA LEU A 4 24.27 -18.82 -13.90
C LEU A 4 22.95 -18.61 -13.25
N LEU A 5 22.55 -19.54 -12.42
CA LEU A 5 21.30 -19.41 -11.74
C LEU A 5 21.32 -18.23 -10.83
N VAL A 6 22.41 -18.04 -10.15
CA VAL A 6 22.54 -16.94 -9.25
C VAL A 6 22.42 -15.63 -9.99
N LEU A 7 23.05 -15.56 -11.14
CA LEU A 7 22.97 -14.37 -11.93
C LEU A 7 21.57 -14.09 -12.37
N ALA A 8 20.85 -15.13 -12.74
CA ALA A 8 19.48 -14.95 -13.14
C ALA A 8 18.69 -14.38 -12.01
N MET A 9 18.93 -14.81 -10.80
CA MET A 9 18.22 -14.28 -9.67
C MET A 9 18.54 -12.82 -9.48
N LEU A 10 19.79 -12.47 -9.63
CA LEU A 10 20.15 -11.08 -9.51
C LEU A 10 19.42 -10.23 -10.51
N CYS A 11 19.25 -10.73 -11.69
CA CYS A 11 18.53 -9.99 -12.69
C CYS A 11 17.08 -9.76 -12.29
N LEU A 12 16.54 -10.66 -11.51
CA LEU A 12 15.17 -10.51 -11.08
C LEU A 12 15.04 -9.51 -9.95
N CYS A 13 16.10 -9.32 -9.20
CA CYS A 13 16.04 -8.42 -8.08
C CYS A 13 15.55 -7.04 -8.43
N PRO A 14 16.02 -6.40 -9.50
CA PRO A 14 15.51 -5.08 -9.84
C PRO A 14 14.03 -5.07 -10.06
N ASN A 15 13.51 -6.14 -10.62
CA ASN A 15 12.09 -6.22 -10.83
C ASN A 15 11.36 -6.34 -9.52
N ALA A 16 11.98 -7.02 -8.57
CA ALA A 16 11.35 -7.17 -7.27
C ALA A 16 11.29 -5.85 -6.52
N TRP A 17 12.21 -4.94 -6.82
CA TRP A 17 12.20 -3.66 -6.15
C TRP A 17 10.98 -2.83 -6.49
N SER A 18 10.48 -2.96 -7.70
CA SER A 18 9.40 -2.10 -8.15
C SER A 18 8.03 -2.71 -7.93
N SER A 19 7.98 -3.87 -7.28
CA SER A 19 6.68 -4.50 -7.09
C SER A 19 6.54 -5.00 -5.67
N THR A 20 5.30 -5.08 -5.22
CA THR A 20 4.97 -5.60 -3.90
C THR A 20 4.34 -6.97 -4.06
N THR A 21 4.38 -7.76 -3.01
CA THR A 21 3.68 -9.05 -3.00
C THR A 21 2.22 -8.80 -2.74
N ARG A 22 1.41 -9.83 -2.93
CA ARG A 22 -0.02 -9.72 -2.64
C ARG A 22 -0.28 -9.47 -1.17
N ASP A 23 0.53 -10.09 -0.30
CA ASP A 23 0.38 -9.86 1.12
C ASP A 23 0.69 -8.41 1.47
N GLU A 24 1.74 -7.86 0.88
CA GLU A 24 2.09 -6.47 1.12
C GLU A 24 1.01 -5.53 0.62
N GLN A 25 0.43 -5.83 -0.53
CA GLN A 25 -0.66 -5.02 -1.06
C GLN A 25 -1.85 -5.05 -0.14
N SER A 26 -2.16 -6.21 0.42
CA SER A 26 -3.27 -6.34 1.36
C SER A 26 -3.00 -5.57 2.64
N ILE A 27 -1.77 -5.60 3.12
CA ILE A 27 -1.40 -4.86 4.32
C ILE A 27 -1.57 -3.36 4.08
N ILE A 28 -1.12 -2.87 2.94
CA ILE A 28 -1.24 -1.45 2.59
C ILE A 28 -2.72 -1.06 2.53
N ALA A 29 -3.52 -1.84 1.83
CA ALA A 29 -4.93 -1.52 1.65
C ALA A 29 -5.68 -1.55 2.99
N LYS A 30 -5.42 -2.56 3.80
CA LYS A 30 -6.11 -2.70 5.06
C LYS A 30 -5.72 -1.60 6.04
N TRP A 31 -4.42 -1.32 6.15
CA TRP A 31 -3.95 -0.28 7.05
C TRP A 31 -4.54 1.07 6.65
N THR A 32 -4.49 1.37 5.35
CA THR A 32 -5.02 2.63 4.85
C THR A 32 -6.52 2.74 5.14
N GLY A 33 -7.25 1.66 4.88
CA GLY A 33 -8.69 1.64 5.15
C GLY A 33 -9.00 1.83 6.62
N GLU A 34 -8.25 1.18 7.49
CA GLU A 34 -8.46 1.33 8.92
C GLU A 34 -8.24 2.77 9.36
N LYS A 35 -7.20 3.41 8.83
CA LYS A 35 -6.92 4.79 9.21
C LYS A 35 -7.97 5.74 8.66
N ILE A 36 -8.39 5.53 7.44
CA ILE A 36 -9.41 6.36 6.84
C ILE A 36 -10.71 6.24 7.63
N CYS A 37 -11.08 5.02 8.02
CA CYS A 37 -12.31 4.84 8.77
C CYS A 37 -12.19 5.36 10.20
N ALA A 38 -10.99 5.36 10.75
CA ALA A 38 -10.81 5.84 12.12
C ALA A 38 -10.80 7.35 12.21
N MET A 39 -10.22 8.04 11.23
CA MET A 39 -10.05 9.49 11.36
C MET A 39 -10.71 10.30 10.24
N GLY A 40 -11.19 9.65 9.20
CA GLY A 40 -11.78 10.34 8.05
C GLY A 40 -10.75 10.56 6.96
N VAL A 41 -11.24 10.62 5.72
CA VAL A 41 -10.38 10.77 4.55
C VAL A 41 -9.54 12.03 4.63
N ASP A 42 -10.20 13.16 4.97
CA ASP A 42 -9.49 14.42 4.95
C ASP A 42 -8.36 14.48 5.97
N ARG A 43 -8.60 13.96 7.16
CA ARG A 43 -7.56 13.98 8.19
C ARG A 43 -6.42 13.04 7.82
N PHE A 44 -6.76 11.89 7.26
CA PHE A 44 -5.73 10.92 6.89
C PHE A 44 -4.77 11.53 5.86
N TYR A 45 -5.31 12.16 4.84
CA TYR A 45 -4.48 12.73 3.79
C TYR A 45 -3.81 14.03 4.19
N SER A 46 -4.12 14.54 5.39
CA SER A 46 -3.45 15.73 5.92
C SER A 46 -2.26 15.40 6.79
N ILE A 47 -2.01 14.12 7.07
CA ILE A 47 -0.89 13.72 7.91
C ILE A 47 0.42 14.04 7.20
N PRO A 48 1.36 14.73 7.86
CA PRO A 48 2.66 15.02 7.25
C PRO A 48 3.40 13.73 6.91
N GLU A 49 4.21 13.77 5.87
CA GLU A 49 4.89 12.57 5.41
C GLU A 49 5.75 11.90 6.47
N THR A 50 6.46 12.69 7.28
CA THR A 50 7.31 12.11 8.31
C THR A 50 6.48 11.35 9.34
N GLU A 51 5.33 11.90 9.69
CA GLU A 51 4.45 11.25 10.66
C GLU A 51 3.79 10.02 10.03
N MET A 52 3.40 10.12 8.77
CA MET A 52 2.81 9.01 8.05
C MET A 52 3.79 7.83 8.00
N ARG A 53 5.06 8.12 7.72
CA ARG A 53 6.09 7.09 7.68
C ARG A 53 6.21 6.39 9.02
N THR A 54 6.27 7.16 10.10
CA THR A 54 6.42 6.59 11.43
C THR A 54 5.22 5.71 11.78
N LEU A 55 4.01 6.21 11.50
CA LEU A 55 2.80 5.45 11.80
C LEU A 55 2.75 4.15 11.01
N PHE A 56 3.00 4.24 9.71
CA PHE A 56 2.92 3.07 8.85
C PHE A 56 3.93 2.01 9.30
N GLU A 57 5.17 2.41 9.51
CA GLU A 57 6.20 1.45 9.85
C GLU A 57 5.98 0.82 11.23
N SER A 58 5.54 1.62 12.18
CA SER A 58 5.33 1.09 13.52
C SER A 58 4.12 0.17 13.59
N GLU A 59 3.11 0.41 12.78
CA GLU A 59 1.88 -0.36 12.86
C GLU A 59 1.84 -1.57 11.94
N THR A 60 2.54 -1.52 10.82
CA THR A 60 2.51 -2.62 9.87
C THR A 60 3.77 -3.47 9.89
N GLY A 61 4.87 -2.93 10.35
CA GLY A 61 6.15 -3.64 10.28
C GLY A 61 6.81 -3.57 8.92
N MET A 62 6.15 -2.96 7.95
CA MET A 62 6.73 -2.75 6.61
C MET A 62 7.45 -1.43 6.58
N LEU A 63 8.44 -1.32 5.70
CA LEU A 63 9.09 -0.04 5.50
C LEU A 63 8.24 0.83 4.60
N TYR A 64 8.13 2.09 4.93
CA TYR A 64 7.33 3.03 4.14
C TYR A 64 7.87 3.11 2.71
N ASN A 65 9.19 2.99 2.56
CA ASN A 65 9.79 3.03 1.23
C ASN A 65 9.44 1.83 0.37
N ASP A 66 8.89 0.78 0.97
CA ASP A 66 8.47 -0.39 0.21
C ASP A 66 7.12 -0.17 -0.46
N ILE A 67 6.41 0.92 -0.11
CA ILE A 67 5.20 1.28 -0.83
C ILE A 67 5.63 1.82 -2.19
N PRO A 68 5.13 1.26 -3.27
CA PRO A 68 5.59 1.67 -4.60
C PRO A 68 5.17 3.11 -4.92
N ILE A 69 6.11 3.90 -5.41
CA ILE A 69 5.82 5.26 -5.82
C ILE A 69 5.04 5.24 -7.12
N GLU A 70 5.44 4.34 -8.03
CA GLU A 70 4.74 4.18 -9.28
C GLU A 70 4.35 2.72 -9.40
N PRO A 71 3.23 2.33 -8.79
CA PRO A 71 2.81 0.93 -8.85
C PRO A 71 2.39 0.56 -10.27
N THR A 72 2.51 -0.73 -10.59
CA THR A 72 1.97 -1.21 -11.84
C THR A 72 0.45 -1.06 -11.78
N GLU A 73 -0.19 -1.10 -12.93
CA GLU A 73 -1.63 -0.98 -12.97
C GLU A 73 -2.28 -2.09 -12.16
N SER A 74 -1.74 -3.27 -12.25
CA SER A 74 -2.26 -4.41 -11.51
C SER A 74 -2.17 -4.20 -10.00
N GLU A 75 -1.03 -3.69 -9.53
CA GLU A 75 -0.87 -3.39 -8.12
C GLU A 75 -1.84 -2.31 -7.67
N ARG A 76 -1.95 -1.26 -8.45
CA ARG A 76 -2.83 -0.15 -8.12
C ARG A 76 -4.28 -0.60 -8.04
N LEU A 77 -4.71 -1.39 -9.00
CA LEU A 77 -6.08 -1.87 -9.02
C LEU A 77 -6.36 -2.78 -7.82
N ARG A 78 -5.42 -3.65 -7.48
CA ARG A 78 -5.63 -4.56 -6.37
C ARG A 78 -5.73 -3.80 -5.04
N ILE A 79 -4.81 -2.87 -4.82
CA ILE A 79 -4.83 -2.10 -3.59
C ILE A 79 -6.10 -1.24 -3.52
N THR A 80 -6.42 -0.57 -4.61
CA THR A 80 -7.60 0.31 -4.65
C THR A 80 -8.89 -0.49 -4.47
N SER A 81 -8.98 -1.66 -5.08
CA SER A 81 -10.17 -2.49 -4.93
C SER A 81 -10.37 -2.94 -3.49
N GLN A 82 -9.31 -3.39 -2.86
CA GLN A 82 -9.40 -3.83 -1.47
C GLN A 82 -9.71 -2.66 -0.55
N LEU A 83 -9.09 -1.51 -0.80
CA LEU A 83 -9.32 -0.33 0.00
C LEU A 83 -10.76 0.14 -0.13
N THR A 84 -11.26 0.21 -1.36
CA THR A 84 -12.63 0.63 -1.60
C THR A 84 -13.62 -0.33 -0.94
N ALA A 85 -13.37 -1.62 -1.04
CA ALA A 85 -14.25 -2.60 -0.42
C ALA A 85 -14.25 -2.47 1.09
N TYR A 86 -13.10 -2.20 1.68
CA TYR A 86 -13.02 -2.02 3.12
C TYR A 86 -13.81 -0.81 3.57
N ILE A 87 -13.62 0.32 2.90
CA ILE A 87 -14.32 1.56 3.24
C ILE A 87 -15.83 1.38 3.09
N ALA A 88 -16.25 0.75 2.00
CA ALA A 88 -17.68 0.53 1.75
C ALA A 88 -18.29 -0.35 2.83
N SER A 89 -17.51 -1.26 3.38
CA SER A 89 -17.98 -2.22 4.35
C SER A 89 -17.96 -1.67 5.78
N VAL A 90 -16.92 -0.93 6.12
CA VAL A 90 -16.69 -0.51 7.50
C VAL A 90 -17.14 0.93 7.76
N CYS A 91 -16.88 1.83 6.83
CA CYS A 91 -17.28 3.23 7.00
C CYS A 91 -17.78 3.81 5.68
N PRO A 92 -18.94 3.34 5.21
CA PRO A 92 -19.43 3.75 3.89
C PRO A 92 -19.62 5.26 3.75
N SER A 93 -19.78 5.97 4.84
CA SER A 93 -19.94 7.43 4.76
C SER A 93 -18.68 8.11 4.25
N GLU A 94 -17.52 7.45 4.35
CA GLU A 94 -16.27 8.03 3.85
C GLU A 94 -16.00 7.68 2.40
N LEU A 95 -16.80 6.80 1.81
CA LEU A 95 -16.54 6.34 0.45
C LEU A 95 -16.62 7.49 -0.56
N GLU A 96 -17.59 8.37 -0.37
CA GLU A 96 -17.74 9.50 -1.26
C GLU A 96 -16.52 10.42 -1.15
N ASN A 97 -16.09 10.70 0.08
CA ASN A 97 -14.93 11.55 0.29
C ASN A 97 -13.67 10.93 -0.33
N TYR A 98 -13.55 9.61 -0.21
CA TYR A 98 -12.41 8.91 -0.78
C TYR A 98 -12.42 9.00 -2.30
N ARG A 99 -13.57 8.85 -2.91
CA ARG A 99 -13.68 8.87 -4.37
C ARG A 99 -13.39 10.24 -4.96
N ARG A 100 -13.58 11.28 -4.19
CA ARG A 100 -13.32 12.62 -4.68
C ARG A 100 -11.83 12.95 -4.71
N ARG A 101 -11.03 12.09 -4.14
CA ARG A 101 -9.60 12.29 -4.19
C ARG A 101 -9.02 11.57 -5.39
#